data_64c55a777f4626c9526162bf49828561
#
_entry.id   64c55a777f4626c9526162bf49828561
#
_cell.length_a   1.000
_cell.length_b   1.000
_cell.length_c   1.000
_cell.angle_alpha   90.00
_cell.angle_beta   90.00
_cell.angle_gamma   90.00
#
_symmetry.space_group_name_H-M   'P 1'
#
loop_
_entity.id
_entity.type
_entity.pdbx_description
1 polymer ?
#
loop_
_entity_poly.entity_id
_entity_poly.type
_entity_poly.pdbx_seq_one_letter_code
_entity_poly.pdbx_strand_id
1 'polypeptide(L)'
;INFSHSTHQEHAALIAQVREAAERKGRPVAILQDLQGPKIRTGLLAGGKAVELRAGRPFMITTDECPGDAERVSTSYAALPDDLRPGDRVLLSDGLMELRVVQVSGREVATEVVTGGLLRAHQGINLPGVALSAPALTEKDREDLAFGLAQDVDLMTLSFVRRAEDIREIKALIAAAGRNIPVVAKIERAEALTELPEILAEVDI
;
A
#
# COMPACT_ATOMS: atom_id res chain seq x y z
N ILE A 1 10.51 -11.35 0.28
CA ILE A 1 9.82 -11.40 1.58
C ILE A 1 8.91 -10.18 1.65
N ASN A 2 7.58 -10.40 1.79
CA ASN A 2 6.58 -9.32 1.75
C ASN A 2 6.31 -8.78 3.16
N PHE A 3 6.61 -7.52 3.39
CA PHE A 3 6.43 -6.83 4.67
C PHE A 3 4.99 -6.26 4.88
N SER A 4 4.07 -6.53 3.96
CA SER A 4 2.63 -6.28 4.21
C SER A 4 2.03 -7.25 5.25
N HIS A 5 2.72 -8.32 5.58
CA HIS A 5 2.28 -9.40 6.46
C HIS A 5 3.41 -9.81 7.39
N SER A 6 3.07 -10.52 8.47
CA SER A 6 4.02 -11.04 9.45
C SER A 6 4.72 -9.96 10.30
N THR A 7 5.51 -10.41 11.25
CA THR A 7 6.30 -9.58 12.17
C THR A 7 7.78 -9.60 11.80
N HIS A 8 8.56 -8.63 12.29
CA HIS A 8 10.02 -8.62 12.14
C HIS A 8 10.67 -9.93 12.66
N GLN A 9 10.14 -10.49 13.75
CA GLN A 9 10.66 -11.77 14.29
C GLN A 9 10.45 -12.93 13.32
N GLU A 10 9.27 -13.03 12.71
CA GLU A 10 8.96 -14.08 11.71
C GLU A 10 9.79 -13.87 10.45
N HIS A 11 9.97 -12.63 9.99
CA HIS A 11 10.84 -12.31 8.86
C HIS A 11 12.30 -12.67 9.13
N ALA A 12 12.84 -12.37 10.32
CA ALA A 12 14.20 -12.75 10.70
C ALA A 12 14.38 -14.29 10.65
N ALA A 13 13.41 -15.04 11.20
CA ALA A 13 13.44 -16.50 11.16
C ALA A 13 13.40 -17.04 9.73
N LEU A 14 12.56 -16.47 8.86
CA LEU A 14 12.47 -16.87 7.46
C LEU A 14 13.76 -16.56 6.70
N ILE A 15 14.37 -15.38 6.90
CA ILE A 15 15.66 -14.99 6.31
C ILE A 15 16.74 -16.00 6.71
N ALA A 16 16.83 -16.33 7.99
CA ALA A 16 17.80 -17.31 8.48
C ALA A 16 17.61 -18.69 7.82
N GLN A 17 16.37 -19.18 7.72
CA GLN A 17 16.04 -20.46 7.07
C GLN A 17 16.41 -20.47 5.58
N VAL A 18 16.15 -19.37 4.85
CA VAL A 18 16.53 -19.27 3.43
C VAL A 18 18.04 -19.32 3.26
N ARG A 19 18.81 -18.59 4.09
CA ARG A 19 20.27 -18.60 4.05
C ARG A 19 20.86 -19.98 4.36
N GLU A 20 20.38 -20.61 5.42
CA GLU A 20 20.79 -21.98 5.77
C GLU A 20 20.48 -22.97 4.63
N ALA A 21 19.31 -22.87 4.01
CA ALA A 21 18.95 -23.73 2.90
C ALA A 21 19.83 -23.49 1.66
N ALA A 22 20.15 -22.22 1.35
CA ALA A 22 21.04 -21.83 0.27
C ALA A 22 22.46 -22.41 0.47
N GLU A 23 23.00 -22.26 1.69
CA GLU A 23 24.30 -22.80 2.07
C GLU A 23 24.32 -24.34 1.94
N ARG A 24 23.34 -25.05 2.52
CA ARG A 24 23.25 -26.54 2.43
C ARG A 24 23.19 -27.06 0.99
N LYS A 25 22.60 -26.23 0.08
CA LYS A 25 22.47 -26.61 -1.35
C LYS A 25 23.63 -26.11 -2.20
N GLY A 26 24.55 -25.30 -1.65
CA GLY A 26 25.62 -24.66 -2.40
C GLY A 26 25.10 -23.73 -3.53
N ARG A 27 23.93 -23.13 -3.34
CA ARG A 27 23.28 -22.24 -4.34
C ARG A 27 22.99 -20.87 -3.72
N PRO A 28 23.56 -19.79 -4.23
CA PRO A 28 23.24 -18.45 -3.75
C PRO A 28 21.76 -18.11 -4.02
N VAL A 29 21.11 -17.50 -3.04
CA VAL A 29 19.72 -17.02 -3.13
C VAL A 29 19.70 -15.60 -2.61
N ALA A 30 19.34 -14.65 -3.47
CA ALA A 30 19.15 -13.26 -3.08
C ALA A 30 17.83 -13.09 -2.29
N ILE A 31 17.87 -12.28 -1.24
CA ILE A 31 16.72 -11.93 -0.42
C ILE A 31 16.26 -10.54 -0.81
N LEU A 32 15.06 -10.45 -1.38
CA LEU A 32 14.40 -9.20 -1.71
C LEU A 32 13.38 -8.88 -0.62
N GLN A 33 13.52 -7.70 -0.01
CA GLN A 33 12.52 -7.13 0.90
C GLN A 33 11.51 -6.32 0.11
N ASP A 34 10.23 -6.67 0.20
CA ASP A 34 9.12 -5.97 -0.45
C ASP A 34 8.37 -5.12 0.60
N LEU A 35 8.64 -3.79 0.60
CA LEU A 35 8.01 -2.82 1.49
C LEU A 35 6.54 -2.65 1.14
N GLN A 36 5.71 -2.45 2.19
CA GLN A 36 4.26 -2.38 2.02
C GLN A 36 3.81 -1.16 1.22
N GLY A 37 4.45 0.00 1.42
CA GLY A 37 4.01 1.30 0.90
C GLY A 37 2.69 1.79 1.53
N PRO A 38 2.16 2.91 1.03
CA PRO A 38 0.93 3.52 1.54
C PRO A 38 -0.32 2.73 1.10
N LYS A 39 -0.51 1.53 1.69
CA LYS A 39 -1.65 0.67 1.40
C LYS A 39 -2.90 1.19 2.08
N ILE A 40 -3.81 1.75 1.30
CA ILE A 40 -5.10 2.25 1.79
C ILE A 40 -6.06 1.07 1.90
N ARG A 41 -6.72 0.93 3.05
CA ARG A 41 -7.66 -0.17 3.32
C ARG A 41 -8.91 0.31 4.05
N THR A 42 -9.98 -0.44 3.91
CA THR A 42 -11.16 -0.31 4.78
C THR A 42 -10.84 -0.84 6.18
N GLY A 43 -11.55 -0.34 7.17
CA GLY A 43 -11.45 -0.81 8.56
C GLY A 43 -12.20 -2.11 8.82
N LEU A 44 -12.46 -2.35 10.10
CA LEU A 44 -13.21 -3.51 10.59
C LEU A 44 -14.71 -3.37 10.27
N LEU A 45 -15.38 -4.51 10.13
CA LEU A 45 -16.83 -4.59 10.01
C LEU A 45 -17.46 -5.11 11.30
N ALA A 46 -18.65 -4.63 11.60
CA ALA A 46 -19.41 -5.03 12.79
C ALA A 46 -19.63 -6.55 12.82
N GLY A 47 -19.30 -7.16 13.95
CA GLY A 47 -19.41 -8.61 14.12
C GLY A 47 -18.47 -9.44 13.24
N GLY A 48 -17.48 -8.83 12.57
CA GLY A 48 -16.51 -9.52 11.70
C GLY A 48 -17.11 -10.15 10.44
N LYS A 49 -18.37 -9.83 10.12
CA LYS A 49 -19.09 -10.42 8.96
C LYS A 49 -18.98 -9.50 7.74
N ALA A 50 -18.88 -10.13 6.56
CA ALA A 50 -18.95 -9.40 5.31
C ALA A 50 -20.35 -8.77 5.12
N VAL A 51 -20.40 -7.59 4.48
CA VAL A 51 -21.65 -6.87 4.20
C VAL A 51 -21.83 -6.71 2.70
N GLU A 52 -23.09 -6.78 2.24
CA GLU A 52 -23.43 -6.62 0.83
C GLU A 52 -23.61 -5.13 0.50
N LEU A 53 -22.81 -4.60 -0.41
CA LEU A 53 -23.01 -3.29 -1.02
C LEU A 53 -23.87 -3.46 -2.28
N ARG A 54 -24.95 -2.69 -2.38
CA ARG A 54 -25.89 -2.78 -3.51
C ARG A 54 -25.79 -1.56 -4.42
N ALA A 55 -25.68 -1.77 -5.71
CA ALA A 55 -25.63 -0.71 -6.71
C ALA A 55 -26.79 0.30 -6.55
N GLY A 56 -26.51 1.59 -6.76
CA GLY A 56 -27.43 2.71 -6.58
C GLY A 56 -27.70 3.11 -5.13
N ARG A 57 -27.08 2.45 -4.14
CA ARG A 57 -27.24 2.83 -2.73
C ARG A 57 -26.13 3.76 -2.29
N PRO A 58 -26.44 4.72 -1.37
CA PRO A 58 -25.42 5.52 -0.74
C PRO A 58 -24.51 4.66 0.15
N PHE A 59 -23.23 5.02 0.21
CA PHE A 59 -22.24 4.41 1.10
C PHE A 59 -21.25 5.47 1.58
N MET A 60 -20.89 5.43 2.87
CA MET A 60 -19.99 6.40 3.48
C MET A 60 -18.62 5.78 3.76
N ILE A 61 -17.54 6.47 3.38
CA ILE A 61 -16.19 6.17 3.86
C ILE A 61 -15.80 7.28 4.83
N THR A 62 -15.31 6.90 6.01
CA THR A 62 -14.92 7.87 7.05
C THR A 62 -13.51 7.61 7.54
N THR A 63 -12.80 8.67 7.95
CA THR A 63 -11.51 8.56 8.64
C THR A 63 -11.67 8.41 10.17
N ASP A 64 -12.89 8.48 10.69
CA ASP A 64 -13.17 8.13 12.07
C ASP A 64 -13.21 6.62 12.24
N GLU A 65 -12.53 6.12 13.26
CA GLU A 65 -12.60 4.70 13.59
C GLU A 65 -14.02 4.31 14.00
N CYS A 66 -14.61 3.39 13.25
CA CYS A 66 -15.91 2.82 13.54
C CYS A 66 -15.98 1.38 13.01
N PRO A 67 -16.75 0.51 13.66
CA PRO A 67 -17.14 -0.76 13.05
C PRO A 67 -18.08 -0.46 11.88
N GLY A 68 -17.67 -0.87 10.66
CA GLY A 68 -18.42 -0.63 9.44
C GLY A 68 -19.62 -1.59 9.30
N ASP A 69 -20.55 -1.21 8.43
CA ASP A 69 -21.77 -1.96 8.08
C ASP A 69 -22.12 -1.76 6.58
N ALA A 70 -23.38 -1.97 6.20
CA ALA A 70 -23.84 -1.77 4.83
C ALA A 70 -23.99 -0.29 4.42
N GLU A 71 -23.84 0.66 5.35
CA GLU A 71 -24.00 2.10 5.12
C GLU A 71 -22.69 2.87 5.22
N ARG A 72 -21.71 2.37 6.02
CA ARG A 72 -20.42 3.02 6.23
C ARG A 72 -19.28 2.07 6.52
N VAL A 73 -18.06 2.54 6.28
CA VAL A 73 -16.82 1.89 6.72
C VAL A 73 -15.76 2.93 7.02
N SER A 74 -14.90 2.65 8.00
CA SER A 74 -13.70 3.45 8.25
C SER A 74 -12.60 3.13 7.22
N THR A 75 -11.62 4.04 7.10
CA THR A 75 -10.40 3.84 6.29
C THR A 75 -9.15 4.06 7.12
N SER A 76 -8.07 3.36 6.76
CA SER A 76 -6.73 3.57 7.34
C SER A 76 -6.03 4.85 6.86
N TYR A 77 -6.60 5.54 5.85
CA TYR A 77 -5.97 6.69 5.21
C TYR A 77 -6.63 8.01 5.67
N ALA A 78 -5.98 8.69 6.61
CA ALA A 78 -6.52 9.91 7.23
C ALA A 78 -6.72 11.07 6.25
N ALA A 79 -5.88 11.18 5.20
CA ALA A 79 -5.98 12.24 4.20
C ALA A 79 -6.97 11.91 3.05
N LEU A 80 -7.71 10.80 3.13
CA LEU A 80 -8.66 10.43 2.08
C LEU A 80 -9.63 11.55 1.68
N PRO A 81 -10.25 12.30 2.64
CA PRO A 81 -11.15 13.39 2.29
C PRO A 81 -10.46 14.57 1.59
N ASP A 82 -9.19 14.82 1.93
CA ASP A 82 -8.43 15.94 1.35
C ASP A 82 -8.05 15.67 -0.12
N ASP A 83 -7.81 14.42 -0.46
CA ASP A 83 -7.39 13.98 -1.79
C ASP A 83 -8.57 13.79 -2.76
N LEU A 84 -9.77 13.45 -2.25
CA LEU A 84 -10.94 13.14 -3.08
C LEU A 84 -11.78 14.36 -3.43
N ARG A 85 -12.43 14.29 -4.61
CA ARG A 85 -13.38 15.29 -5.11
C ARG A 85 -14.66 14.60 -5.60
N PRO A 86 -15.82 15.30 -5.61
CA PRO A 86 -17.03 14.78 -6.24
C PRO A 86 -16.77 14.34 -7.68
N GLY A 87 -17.24 13.15 -8.03
CA GLY A 87 -17.03 12.49 -9.31
C GLY A 87 -15.90 11.47 -9.35
N ASP A 88 -14.97 11.51 -8.38
CA ASP A 88 -13.87 10.55 -8.31
C ASP A 88 -14.38 9.12 -8.10
N ARG A 89 -13.59 8.18 -8.59
CA ARG A 89 -13.86 6.75 -8.46
C ARG A 89 -13.07 6.18 -7.29
N VAL A 90 -13.75 5.36 -6.49
CA VAL A 90 -13.15 4.57 -5.42
C VAL A 90 -13.37 3.11 -5.72
N LEU A 91 -12.30 2.36 -5.92
CA LEU A 91 -12.37 0.92 -6.18
C LEU A 91 -12.03 0.17 -4.91
N LEU A 92 -12.86 -0.81 -4.57
CA LEU A 92 -12.68 -1.70 -3.44
C LEU A 92 -12.38 -3.12 -3.92
N SER A 93 -11.62 -3.90 -3.11
CA SER A 93 -11.31 -5.30 -3.41
C SER A 93 -10.71 -5.49 -4.82
N ASP A 94 -9.65 -4.76 -5.12
CA ASP A 94 -8.93 -4.83 -6.40
C ASP A 94 -9.83 -4.55 -7.63
N GLY A 95 -10.83 -3.68 -7.44
CA GLY A 95 -11.74 -3.25 -8.51
C GLY A 95 -13.00 -4.11 -8.66
N LEU A 96 -13.23 -5.09 -7.79
CA LEU A 96 -14.46 -5.89 -7.81
C LEU A 96 -15.71 -5.07 -7.44
N MET A 97 -15.54 -3.99 -6.68
CA MET A 97 -16.60 -3.04 -6.35
C MET A 97 -16.15 -1.63 -6.73
N GLU A 98 -17.09 -0.82 -7.20
CA GLU A 98 -16.84 0.59 -7.55
C GLU A 98 -17.83 1.49 -6.84
N LEU A 99 -17.28 2.55 -6.23
CA LEU A 99 -18.03 3.65 -5.66
C LEU A 99 -17.69 4.93 -6.42
N ARG A 100 -18.63 5.87 -6.45
CA ARG A 100 -18.43 7.22 -6.99
C ARG A 100 -18.61 8.24 -5.89
N VAL A 101 -17.66 9.13 -5.71
CA VAL A 101 -17.74 10.21 -4.73
C VAL A 101 -18.85 11.18 -5.11
N VAL A 102 -19.76 11.44 -4.18
CA VAL A 102 -20.86 12.40 -4.32
C VAL A 102 -20.51 13.71 -3.61
N GLN A 103 -19.99 13.60 -2.39
CA GLN A 103 -19.66 14.76 -1.56
C GLN A 103 -18.54 14.38 -0.58
N VAL A 104 -17.70 15.37 -0.27
CA VAL A 104 -16.71 15.28 0.80
C VAL A 104 -17.03 16.33 1.86
N SER A 105 -17.06 15.95 3.14
CA SER A 105 -17.37 16.83 4.25
C SER A 105 -16.59 16.44 5.50
N GLY A 106 -15.64 17.26 5.90
CA GLY A 106 -14.79 16.99 7.07
C GLY A 106 -14.06 15.64 6.93
N ARG A 107 -14.41 14.68 7.77
CA ARG A 107 -13.82 13.35 7.82
C ARG A 107 -14.60 12.28 7.04
N GLU A 108 -15.62 12.69 6.32
CA GLU A 108 -16.55 11.79 5.64
C GLU A 108 -16.52 11.99 4.12
N VAL A 109 -16.53 10.89 3.39
CA VAL A 109 -16.65 10.82 1.94
C VAL A 109 -17.95 10.08 1.61
N ALA A 110 -18.99 10.84 1.25
CA ALA A 110 -20.25 10.29 0.78
C ALA A 110 -20.08 9.78 -0.65
N THR A 111 -20.46 8.54 -0.88
CA THR A 111 -20.36 7.88 -2.19
C THR A 111 -21.68 7.23 -2.58
N GLU A 112 -21.82 6.95 -3.87
CA GLU A 112 -22.84 6.05 -4.42
C GLU A 112 -22.17 4.77 -4.93
N VAL A 113 -22.75 3.63 -4.61
CA VAL A 113 -22.28 2.33 -5.11
C VAL A 113 -22.61 2.20 -6.60
N VAL A 114 -21.59 2.19 -7.46
CA VAL A 114 -21.74 1.97 -8.91
C VAL A 114 -21.80 0.46 -9.21
N THR A 115 -20.81 -0.28 -8.70
CA THR A 115 -20.75 -1.74 -8.79
C THR A 115 -20.74 -2.31 -7.38
N GLY A 116 -21.78 -3.06 -7.04
CA GLY A 116 -21.92 -3.67 -5.73
C GLY A 116 -21.13 -4.96 -5.58
N GLY A 117 -21.16 -5.52 -4.38
CA GLY A 117 -20.48 -6.76 -4.05
C GLY A 117 -20.39 -7.01 -2.55
N LEU A 118 -19.62 -8.01 -2.17
CA LEU A 118 -19.44 -8.43 -0.79
C LEU A 118 -18.19 -7.78 -0.18
N LEU A 119 -18.37 -6.74 0.61
CA LEU A 119 -17.30 -6.06 1.34
C LEU A 119 -16.90 -6.86 2.58
N ARG A 120 -15.61 -7.12 2.72
CA ARG A 120 -14.99 -7.71 3.92
C ARG A 120 -14.14 -6.66 4.62
N ALA A 121 -13.73 -6.95 5.86
CA ALA A 121 -12.80 -6.11 6.59
C ALA A 121 -11.42 -6.04 5.89
N HIS A 122 -10.75 -4.91 6.05
CA HIS A 122 -9.39 -4.65 5.53
C HIS A 122 -9.21 -4.81 4.02
N GLN A 123 -10.27 -4.58 3.25
CA GLN A 123 -10.19 -4.59 1.79
C GLN A 123 -9.40 -3.40 1.27
N GLY A 124 -8.58 -3.63 0.22
CA GLY A 124 -7.84 -2.58 -0.45
C GLY A 124 -8.77 -1.52 -1.05
N ILE A 125 -8.35 -0.26 -0.93
CA ILE A 125 -8.97 0.90 -1.59
C ILE A 125 -8.00 1.41 -2.65
N ASN A 126 -8.43 1.45 -3.91
CA ASN A 126 -7.69 2.05 -5.01
C ASN A 126 -8.43 3.29 -5.52
N LEU A 127 -7.68 4.33 -5.83
CA LEU A 127 -8.18 5.65 -6.21
C LEU A 127 -7.61 6.02 -7.59
N PRO A 128 -8.16 5.49 -8.69
CA PRO A 128 -7.61 5.71 -10.02
C PRO A 128 -7.74 7.19 -10.43
N GLY A 129 -6.62 7.78 -10.87
CA GLY A 129 -6.55 9.17 -11.30
C GLY A 129 -6.51 10.21 -10.17
N VAL A 130 -6.48 9.78 -8.91
CA VAL A 130 -6.37 10.67 -7.76
C VAL A 130 -4.91 10.78 -7.32
N ALA A 131 -4.38 12.00 -7.31
CA ALA A 131 -3.05 12.27 -6.75
C ALA A 131 -3.08 12.17 -5.23
N LEU A 132 -2.46 11.13 -4.68
CA LEU A 132 -2.41 10.91 -3.24
C LEU A 132 -1.36 11.80 -2.57
N SER A 133 -1.71 12.42 -1.47
CA SER A 133 -0.79 13.17 -0.60
C SER A 133 0.05 12.27 0.31
N ALA A 134 -0.30 10.96 0.43
CA ALA A 134 0.48 9.99 1.19
C ALA A 134 1.94 9.93 0.70
N PRO A 135 2.94 9.90 1.59
CA PRO A 135 4.32 9.67 1.21
C PRO A 135 4.47 8.26 0.60
N ALA A 136 5.43 8.09 -0.33
CA ALA A 136 5.75 6.78 -0.89
C ALA A 136 6.28 5.81 0.17
N LEU A 137 7.08 6.32 1.11
CA LEU A 137 7.57 5.62 2.29
C LEU A 137 6.76 6.04 3.53
N THR A 138 6.00 5.12 4.08
CA THR A 138 5.32 5.31 5.37
C THR A 138 6.32 5.20 6.53
N GLU A 139 5.90 5.59 7.75
CA GLU A 139 6.73 5.40 8.95
C GLU A 139 7.06 3.91 9.16
N LYS A 140 6.04 3.03 8.97
CA LYS A 140 6.25 1.58 8.98
C LYS A 140 7.31 1.13 7.96
N ASP A 141 7.27 1.66 6.74
CA ASP A 141 8.27 1.29 5.72
C ASP A 141 9.69 1.73 6.11
N ARG A 142 9.84 2.84 6.82
CA ARG A 142 11.14 3.29 7.37
C ARG A 142 11.66 2.35 8.45
N GLU A 143 10.79 1.89 9.35
CA GLU A 143 11.13 0.88 10.35
C GLU A 143 11.50 -0.46 9.70
N ASP A 144 10.71 -0.90 8.73
CA ASP A 144 10.93 -2.12 7.95
C ASP A 144 12.24 -2.03 7.13
N LEU A 145 12.53 -0.87 6.53
CA LEU A 145 13.78 -0.61 5.81
C LEU A 145 14.99 -0.79 6.75
N ALA A 146 14.95 -0.14 7.92
CA ALA A 146 16.02 -0.25 8.91
C ALA A 146 16.24 -1.70 9.35
N PHE A 147 15.15 -2.44 9.59
CA PHE A 147 15.19 -3.86 9.90
C PHE A 147 15.83 -4.69 8.76
N GLY A 148 15.41 -4.49 7.51
CA GLY A 148 15.95 -5.21 6.36
C GLY A 148 17.45 -4.97 6.17
N LEU A 149 17.90 -3.72 6.33
CA LEU A 149 19.33 -3.36 6.27
C LEU A 149 20.12 -4.05 7.38
N ALA A 150 19.58 -4.15 8.59
CA ALA A 150 20.18 -4.89 9.70
C ALA A 150 20.22 -6.40 9.47
N GLN A 151 19.30 -6.93 8.68
CA GLN A 151 19.24 -8.34 8.27
C GLN A 151 20.07 -8.64 7.01
N ASP A 152 20.82 -7.67 6.47
CA ASP A 152 21.64 -7.83 5.25
C ASP A 152 20.85 -8.35 4.04
N VAL A 153 19.63 -7.83 3.80
CA VAL A 153 18.88 -8.15 2.57
C VAL A 153 19.64 -7.69 1.33
N ASP A 154 19.47 -8.40 0.21
CA ASP A 154 20.23 -8.16 -1.02
C ASP A 154 19.58 -7.10 -1.92
N LEU A 155 18.24 -6.98 -1.88
CA LEU A 155 17.46 -6.04 -2.68
C LEU A 155 16.34 -5.44 -1.85
N MET A 156 15.98 -4.21 -2.16
CA MET A 156 14.88 -3.49 -1.53
C MET A 156 13.84 -3.10 -2.59
N THR A 157 12.56 -3.40 -2.35
CA THR A 157 11.48 -3.04 -3.27
C THR A 157 10.62 -1.94 -2.68
N LEU A 158 10.38 -0.89 -3.45
CA LEU A 158 9.45 0.17 -3.12
C LEU A 158 8.13 -0.03 -3.87
N SER A 159 7.04 -0.19 -3.11
CA SER A 159 5.68 -0.33 -3.64
C SER A 159 5.06 1.04 -3.94
N PHE A 160 4.13 1.07 -4.88
CA PHE A 160 3.36 2.26 -5.26
C PHE A 160 4.22 3.46 -5.68
N VAL A 161 5.33 3.22 -6.37
CA VAL A 161 6.18 4.28 -6.93
C VAL A 161 5.37 5.16 -7.88
N ARG A 162 5.55 6.49 -7.78
CA ARG A 162 4.84 7.48 -8.61
C ARG A 162 5.80 8.37 -9.38
N ARG A 163 6.98 8.65 -8.82
CA ARG A 163 7.96 9.60 -9.38
C ARG A 163 9.39 9.27 -8.95
N ALA A 164 10.36 9.85 -9.63
CA ALA A 164 11.77 9.63 -9.38
C ALA A 164 12.21 10.01 -7.94
N GLU A 165 11.56 11.02 -7.34
CA GLU A 165 11.82 11.44 -5.96
C GLU A 165 11.58 10.31 -4.95
N ASP A 166 10.60 9.46 -5.20
CA ASP A 166 10.30 8.31 -4.33
C ASP A 166 11.50 7.34 -4.28
N ILE A 167 12.18 7.15 -5.43
CA ILE A 167 13.40 6.33 -5.52
C ILE A 167 14.60 7.01 -4.87
N ARG A 168 14.77 8.31 -5.10
CA ARG A 168 15.86 9.08 -4.47
C ARG A 168 15.75 9.06 -2.95
N GLU A 169 14.54 9.16 -2.40
CA GLU A 169 14.30 9.14 -0.96
C GLU A 169 14.76 7.80 -0.34
N ILE A 170 14.33 6.65 -0.88
CA ILE A 170 14.75 5.36 -0.33
C ILE A 170 16.24 5.12 -0.50
N LYS A 171 16.85 5.51 -1.64
CA LYS A 171 18.30 5.41 -1.86
C LYS A 171 19.09 6.27 -0.87
N ALA A 172 18.60 7.48 -0.56
CA ALA A 172 19.22 8.35 0.44
C ALA A 172 19.19 7.72 1.84
N LEU A 173 18.10 7.07 2.23
CA LEU A 173 17.99 6.35 3.51
C LEU A 173 18.92 5.15 3.58
N ILE A 174 19.04 4.37 2.50
CA ILE A 174 19.98 3.24 2.39
C ILE A 174 21.43 3.75 2.53
N ALA A 175 21.77 4.82 1.82
CA ALA A 175 23.10 5.43 1.89
C ALA A 175 23.41 6.01 3.26
N ALA A 176 22.43 6.66 3.92
CA ALA A 176 22.58 7.20 5.28
C ALA A 176 22.84 6.08 6.32
N ALA A 177 22.36 4.88 6.08
CA ALA A 177 22.67 3.69 6.88
C ALA A 177 24.05 3.06 6.54
N GLY A 178 24.85 3.70 5.69
CA GLY A 178 26.15 3.20 5.25
C GLY A 178 26.08 1.97 4.33
N ARG A 179 24.93 1.75 3.66
CA ARG A 179 24.68 0.61 2.80
C ARG A 179 24.55 1.04 1.34
N ASN A 180 24.72 0.08 0.44
CA ASN A 180 24.46 0.25 -0.99
C ASN A 180 23.83 -1.06 -1.52
N ILE A 181 22.50 -1.11 -1.55
CA ILE A 181 21.75 -2.23 -2.09
C ILE A 181 20.83 -1.75 -3.21
N PRO A 182 20.61 -2.55 -4.27
CA PRO A 182 19.76 -2.16 -5.37
C PRO A 182 18.30 -1.98 -4.95
N VAL A 183 17.65 -0.97 -5.55
CA VAL A 183 16.24 -0.65 -5.35
C VAL A 183 15.43 -1.11 -6.57
N VAL A 184 14.37 -1.84 -6.31
CA VAL A 184 13.36 -2.29 -7.30
C VAL A 184 12.14 -1.38 -7.18
N ALA A 185 11.68 -0.80 -8.29
CA ALA A 185 10.45 -0.02 -8.32
C ALA A 185 9.27 -0.86 -8.80
N LYS A 186 8.19 -0.89 -8.02
CA LYS A 186 6.92 -1.47 -8.44
C LYS A 186 6.03 -0.40 -9.06
N ILE A 187 5.73 -0.57 -10.35
CA ILE A 187 4.87 0.35 -11.12
C ILE A 187 3.43 -0.13 -10.98
N GLU A 188 2.74 0.37 -9.97
CA GLU A 188 1.39 -0.03 -9.58
C GLU A 188 0.40 1.15 -9.68
N ARG A 189 0.88 2.34 -10.05
CA ARG A 189 0.10 3.58 -10.14
C ARG A 189 0.15 4.14 -11.55
N ALA A 190 -1.00 4.66 -12.02
CA ALA A 190 -1.09 5.25 -13.35
C ALA A 190 -0.18 6.49 -13.49
N GLU A 191 0.02 7.26 -12.41
CA GLU A 191 0.88 8.43 -12.37
C GLU A 191 2.33 8.08 -12.71
N ALA A 192 2.81 6.90 -12.30
CA ALA A 192 4.15 6.43 -12.61
C ALA A 192 4.41 6.27 -14.12
N LEU A 193 3.37 6.07 -14.93
CA LEU A 193 3.53 5.94 -16.38
C LEU A 193 3.93 7.27 -17.03
N THR A 194 3.48 8.39 -16.46
CA THR A 194 3.87 9.73 -16.94
C THR A 194 5.31 10.07 -16.58
N GLU A 195 5.76 9.62 -15.42
CA GLU A 195 7.10 9.87 -14.85
C GLU A 195 8.07 8.69 -15.12
N LEU A 196 7.67 7.73 -15.97
CA LEU A 196 8.41 6.49 -16.16
C LEU A 196 9.86 6.69 -16.63
N PRO A 197 10.17 7.60 -17.58
CA PRO A 197 11.54 7.86 -17.99
C PRO A 197 12.44 8.31 -16.84
N GLU A 198 11.94 9.19 -15.97
CA GLU A 198 12.64 9.73 -14.81
C GLU A 198 12.81 8.67 -13.73
N ILE A 199 11.78 7.83 -13.50
CA ILE A 199 11.86 6.69 -12.57
C ILE A 199 12.92 5.69 -13.06
N LEU A 200 12.93 5.34 -14.35
CA LEU A 200 13.88 4.41 -14.94
C LEU A 200 15.34 4.93 -14.91
N ALA A 201 15.53 6.25 -14.92
CA ALA A 201 16.87 6.84 -14.78
C ALA A 201 17.43 6.72 -13.35
N GLU A 202 16.58 6.58 -12.34
CA GLU A 202 16.98 6.54 -10.94
C GLU A 202 16.96 5.15 -10.33
N VAL A 203 16.11 4.26 -10.78
CA VAL A 203 15.96 2.90 -10.25
C VAL A 203 17.04 1.95 -10.75
N ASP A 204 17.33 0.90 -9.96
CA ASP A 204 18.30 -0.11 -10.36
C ASP A 204 17.63 -1.30 -11.10
N ILE A 205 16.36 -1.60 -10.76
CA ILE A 205 15.58 -2.70 -11.34
C ILE A 205 14.10 -2.29 -11.47
#